data_6a62bc945113694abad3f415c70c7d17
#
_entry.id   6a62bc945113694abad3f415c70c7d17
#
_cell.length_a   1.000
_cell.length_b   1.000
_cell.length_c   1.000
_cell.angle_alpha   90.00
_cell.angle_beta   90.00
_cell.angle_gamma   90.00
#
_symmetry.space_group_name_H-M   'P 1'
#
loop_
_entity.id
_entity.type
_entity.pdbx_description
1 polymer ?
#
loop_
_entity_poly.entity_id
_entity_poly.type
_entity_poly.pdbx_seq_one_letter_code
_entity_poly.pdbx_strand_id
1 'polypeptide(L)'
;MRKFLAPVLLVFTAAALLAGCKKNTESSLTPVTLNEVAHSIFYAPQYAAIELGYFEEEGIDLTLVNGAGADKVMTALVSGDADIGFMGSEASIYTYIQGDDDYAVNFAQLTQRAGNFLVGRTPEADFKWENLIGKKVLGGRAGGMPQMVFEYILKKNGIDPAKDLSIDQSISFGLTAAAFTSNDSDYTVVYY
;
A
#
# COMPACT_ATOMS: atom_id res chain seq x y z
N MET A 1 -7.67 -36.89 68.29
CA MET A 1 -7.02 -36.57 67.03
C MET A 1 -7.98 -36.15 65.88
N ARG A 2 -9.29 -36.23 66.00
CA ARG A 2 -10.27 -35.86 64.94
C ARG A 2 -10.66 -34.39 64.87
N LYS A 3 -10.30 -33.54 65.86
CA LYS A 3 -10.73 -32.14 65.94
C LYS A 3 -9.78 -31.12 65.29
N PHE A 4 -8.60 -31.52 64.87
CA PHE A 4 -7.61 -30.65 64.23
C PHE A 4 -7.54 -30.79 62.70
N LEU A 5 -8.19 -31.80 62.13
CA LEU A 5 -8.17 -32.00 60.68
C LEU A 5 -9.16 -31.05 59.91
N ALA A 6 -10.27 -30.66 60.55
CA ALA A 6 -11.29 -29.82 59.94
C ALA A 6 -10.80 -28.39 59.58
N PRO A 7 -10.09 -27.66 60.48
CA PRO A 7 -9.58 -26.31 60.12
C PRO A 7 -8.45 -26.32 59.11
N VAL A 8 -7.64 -27.37 59.05
CA VAL A 8 -6.54 -27.47 58.06
C VAL A 8 -7.10 -27.72 56.66
N LEU A 9 -8.19 -28.51 56.51
CA LEU A 9 -8.83 -28.75 55.22
C LEU A 9 -9.52 -27.48 54.67
N LEU A 10 -10.10 -26.64 55.57
CA LEU A 10 -10.77 -25.39 55.18
C LEU A 10 -9.75 -24.34 54.69
N VAL A 11 -8.56 -24.28 55.24
CA VAL A 11 -7.51 -23.35 54.80
C VAL A 11 -6.93 -23.77 53.46
N PHE A 12 -6.79 -25.07 53.19
CA PHE A 12 -6.30 -25.58 51.89
C PHE A 12 -7.32 -25.37 50.78
N THR A 13 -8.61 -25.50 51.04
CA THR A 13 -9.67 -25.22 50.03
C THR A 13 -9.80 -23.73 49.74
N ALA A 14 -9.64 -22.84 50.73
CA ALA A 14 -9.63 -21.40 50.51
C ALA A 14 -8.40 -20.92 49.72
N ALA A 15 -7.21 -21.52 49.94
CA ALA A 15 -6.00 -21.22 49.17
C ALA A 15 -6.09 -21.71 47.72
N ALA A 16 -6.76 -22.82 47.42
CA ALA A 16 -6.99 -23.33 46.10
C ALA A 16 -7.97 -22.47 45.26
N LEU A 17 -8.93 -21.81 45.93
CA LEU A 17 -9.88 -20.90 45.28
C LEU A 17 -9.26 -19.54 44.91
N LEU A 18 -8.20 -19.10 45.58
CA LEU A 18 -7.45 -17.88 45.26
C LEU A 18 -6.41 -18.07 44.15
N ALA A 19 -6.00 -19.29 43.90
CA ALA A 19 -5.07 -19.61 42.79
C ALA A 19 -5.74 -19.69 41.39
N GLY A 20 -7.08 -19.70 41.33
CA GLY A 20 -7.88 -19.90 40.12
C GLY A 20 -8.17 -18.66 39.28
N CYS A 21 -7.74 -17.47 39.67
CA CYS A 21 -8.00 -16.24 38.96
C CYS A 21 -6.74 -15.58 38.37
N LYS A 22 -5.83 -16.34 37.75
CA LYS A 22 -5.05 -15.78 36.68
C LYS A 22 -5.89 -15.92 35.41
N LYS A 23 -6.77 -14.96 35.18
CA LYS A 23 -7.23 -14.67 33.82
C LYS A 23 -5.96 -14.32 33.01
N ASN A 24 -5.43 -15.29 32.29
CA ASN A 24 -4.62 -14.97 31.13
C ASN A 24 -5.56 -14.22 30.18
N THR A 25 -5.60 -12.92 30.30
CA THR A 25 -5.96 -12.05 29.21
C THR A 25 -4.75 -12.09 28.28
N GLU A 26 -4.58 -13.18 27.53
CA GLU A 26 -3.96 -13.05 26.22
C GLU A 26 -4.90 -12.10 25.49
N SER A 27 -4.51 -10.86 25.39
CA SER A 27 -5.05 -9.91 24.45
C SER A 27 -4.78 -10.55 23.07
N SER A 28 -5.76 -11.28 22.55
CA SER A 28 -5.66 -11.77 21.20
C SER A 28 -5.67 -10.55 20.31
N LEU A 29 -4.52 -10.29 19.65
CA LEU A 29 -4.43 -9.24 18.65
C LEU A 29 -5.47 -9.50 17.57
N THR A 30 -6.03 -8.45 17.02
CA THR A 30 -6.95 -8.54 15.88
C THR A 30 -6.13 -8.73 14.61
N PRO A 31 -6.28 -9.83 13.88
CA PRO A 31 -5.59 -10.02 12.62
C PRO A 31 -6.10 -9.02 11.59
N VAL A 32 -5.19 -8.33 10.90
CA VAL A 32 -5.50 -7.39 9.83
C VAL A 32 -4.53 -7.62 8.67
N THR A 33 -5.06 -7.83 7.48
CA THR A 33 -4.28 -7.92 6.25
C THR A 33 -4.31 -6.58 5.52
N LEU A 34 -3.15 -5.94 5.40
CA LEU A 34 -2.94 -4.73 4.62
C LEU A 34 -2.23 -5.07 3.32
N ASN A 35 -2.85 -4.76 2.18
CA ASN A 35 -2.27 -4.96 0.87
C ASN A 35 -1.78 -3.63 0.30
N GLU A 36 -0.48 -3.51 0.05
CA GLU A 36 0.16 -2.31 -0.50
C GLU A 36 0.44 -2.45 -2.01
N VAL A 37 0.40 -1.32 -2.72
CA VAL A 37 0.58 -1.27 -4.18
C VAL A 37 2.00 -1.60 -4.63
N ALA A 38 2.99 -1.29 -3.81
CA ALA A 38 4.41 -1.54 -4.06
C ALA A 38 5.18 -1.44 -2.74
N HIS A 39 6.28 -2.18 -2.61
CA HIS A 39 7.22 -1.97 -1.51
C HIS A 39 8.15 -0.81 -1.87
N SER A 40 8.04 0.32 -1.18
CA SER A 40 8.75 1.55 -1.52
C SER A 40 9.14 2.35 -0.28
N ILE A 41 10.32 2.98 -0.30
CA ILE A 41 10.75 3.91 0.74
C ILE A 41 9.78 5.08 0.93
N PHE A 42 8.95 5.36 -0.06
CA PHE A 42 7.88 6.35 0.03
C PHE A 42 6.85 6.04 1.12
N TYR A 43 6.77 4.78 1.53
CA TYR A 43 5.93 4.28 2.61
C TYR A 43 6.69 4.02 3.91
N ALA A 44 7.89 4.58 4.04
CA ALA A 44 8.74 4.39 5.23
C ALA A 44 8.04 4.60 6.59
N PRO A 45 7.09 5.55 6.77
CA PRO A 45 6.35 5.66 8.02
C PRO A 45 5.55 4.40 8.38
N GLN A 46 4.96 3.71 7.39
CA GLN A 46 4.25 2.45 7.60
C GLN A 46 5.20 1.35 8.07
N TYR A 47 6.35 1.21 7.41
CA TYR A 47 7.33 0.19 7.79
C TYR A 47 7.94 0.47 9.16
N ALA A 48 8.20 1.76 9.47
CA ALA A 48 8.66 2.14 10.79
C ALA A 48 7.63 1.79 11.89
N ALA A 49 6.34 1.99 11.61
CA ALA A 49 5.28 1.61 12.55
C ALA A 49 5.22 0.09 12.79
N ILE A 50 5.44 -0.71 11.74
CA ILE A 50 5.53 -2.17 11.84
C ILE A 50 6.75 -2.57 12.67
N GLU A 51 7.94 -2.10 12.31
CA GLU A 51 9.20 -2.48 12.96
C GLU A 51 9.30 -2.01 14.42
N LEU A 52 8.61 -0.93 14.77
CA LEU A 52 8.56 -0.41 16.15
C LEU A 52 7.45 -1.02 16.99
N GLY A 53 6.63 -1.91 16.44
CA GLY A 53 5.57 -2.62 17.16
C GLY A 53 4.32 -1.77 17.45
N TYR A 54 4.11 -0.67 16.75
CA TYR A 54 2.97 0.22 17.02
C TYR A 54 1.62 -0.41 16.68
N PHE A 55 1.57 -1.36 15.75
CA PHE A 55 0.35 -2.09 15.46
C PHE A 55 -0.02 -3.05 16.60
N GLU A 56 0.95 -3.76 17.15
CA GLU A 56 0.77 -4.65 18.29
C GLU A 56 0.37 -3.86 19.55
N GLU A 57 0.94 -2.65 19.76
CA GLU A 57 0.54 -1.76 20.85
C GLU A 57 -0.93 -1.36 20.77
N GLU A 58 -1.47 -1.21 19.55
CA GLU A 58 -2.88 -0.92 19.27
C GLU A 58 -3.76 -2.19 19.19
N GLY A 59 -3.21 -3.35 19.50
CA GLY A 59 -3.95 -4.61 19.52
C GLY A 59 -4.17 -5.24 18.14
N ILE A 60 -3.32 -4.91 17.16
CA ILE A 60 -3.39 -5.38 15.77
C ILE A 60 -2.23 -6.35 15.48
N ASP A 61 -2.56 -7.51 14.92
CA ASP A 61 -1.61 -8.44 14.29
C ASP A 61 -1.62 -8.19 12.78
N LEU A 62 -0.67 -7.36 12.32
CA LEU A 62 -0.66 -6.89 10.93
C LEU A 62 0.09 -7.85 10.01
N THR A 63 -0.58 -8.30 8.97
CA THR A 63 0.02 -8.97 7.81
C THR A 63 0.14 -8.00 6.65
N LEU A 64 1.37 -7.70 6.21
CA LEU A 64 1.63 -6.85 5.04
C LEU A 64 1.82 -7.70 3.78
N VAL A 65 1.05 -7.40 2.73
CA VAL A 65 1.09 -8.07 1.42
C VAL A 65 1.40 -7.04 0.33
N ASN A 66 2.29 -7.39 -0.60
CA ASN A 66 2.58 -6.56 -1.76
C ASN A 66 1.74 -7.03 -2.97
N GLY A 67 0.74 -6.26 -3.36
CA GLY A 67 -0.14 -6.54 -4.50
C GLY A 67 0.48 -6.25 -5.86
N ALA A 68 1.58 -5.48 -5.91
CA ALA A 68 2.27 -5.09 -7.14
C ALA A 68 1.39 -4.36 -8.19
N GLY A 69 0.45 -3.54 -7.72
CA GLY A 69 -0.40 -2.68 -8.56
C GLY A 69 -1.74 -2.38 -7.90
N ALA A 70 -2.27 -1.17 -8.15
CA ALA A 70 -3.50 -0.69 -7.51
C ALA A 70 -4.74 -1.53 -7.87
N ASP A 71 -4.80 -2.04 -9.10
CA ASP A 71 -5.84 -2.97 -9.56
C ASP A 71 -5.87 -4.27 -8.76
N LYS A 72 -4.70 -4.84 -8.44
CA LYS A 72 -4.60 -6.06 -7.64
C LYS A 72 -4.92 -5.82 -6.17
N VAL A 73 -4.48 -4.68 -5.62
CA VAL A 73 -4.83 -4.27 -4.26
C VAL A 73 -6.34 -4.09 -4.14
N MET A 74 -6.98 -3.40 -5.11
CA MET A 74 -8.43 -3.24 -5.14
C MET A 74 -9.15 -4.58 -5.26
N THR A 75 -8.66 -5.49 -6.12
CA THR A 75 -9.23 -6.84 -6.24
C THR A 75 -9.16 -7.58 -4.91
N ALA A 76 -8.01 -7.57 -4.22
CA ALA A 76 -7.86 -8.22 -2.92
C ALA A 76 -8.81 -7.63 -1.86
N LEU A 77 -9.03 -6.31 -1.88
CA LEU A 77 -9.96 -5.65 -0.97
C LEU A 77 -11.41 -6.07 -1.23
N VAL A 78 -11.85 -6.02 -2.50
CA VAL A 78 -13.24 -6.37 -2.87
C VAL A 78 -13.51 -7.87 -2.72
N SER A 79 -12.51 -8.73 -2.95
CA SER A 79 -12.66 -10.19 -2.73
C SER A 79 -12.62 -10.60 -1.25
N GLY A 80 -12.22 -9.70 -0.34
CA GLY A 80 -12.04 -10.00 1.07
C GLY A 80 -10.71 -10.71 1.41
N ASP A 81 -9.75 -10.74 0.47
CA ASP A 81 -8.40 -11.25 0.71
C ASP A 81 -7.52 -10.24 1.47
N ALA A 82 -7.97 -9.00 1.57
CA ALA A 82 -7.35 -7.94 2.37
C ALA A 82 -8.42 -7.11 3.07
N ASP A 83 -8.14 -6.68 4.31
CA ASP A 83 -8.99 -5.80 5.09
C ASP A 83 -8.77 -4.33 4.74
N ILE A 84 -7.52 -3.99 4.40
CA ILE A 84 -7.10 -2.62 4.06
C ILE A 84 -6.30 -2.65 2.76
N GLY A 85 -6.66 -1.76 1.82
CA GLY A 85 -5.89 -1.50 0.61
C GLY A 85 -5.10 -0.20 0.73
N PHE A 86 -3.77 -0.25 0.61
CA PHE A 86 -2.92 0.93 0.56
C PHE A 86 -2.50 1.21 -0.88
N MET A 87 -3.21 2.14 -1.51
CA MET A 87 -3.10 2.44 -2.94
C MET A 87 -3.53 3.88 -3.21
N GLY A 88 -3.37 4.35 -4.43
CA GLY A 88 -3.90 5.64 -4.86
C GLY A 88 -5.43 5.66 -4.85
N SER A 89 -6.02 6.79 -4.50
CA SER A 89 -7.48 6.97 -4.44
C SER A 89 -8.18 6.82 -5.79
N GLU A 90 -7.46 6.89 -6.90
CA GLU A 90 -7.99 6.63 -8.25
C GLU A 90 -8.63 5.25 -8.38
N ALA A 91 -8.08 4.23 -7.69
CA ALA A 91 -8.61 2.88 -7.76
C ALA A 91 -10.03 2.79 -7.18
N SER A 92 -10.31 3.47 -6.08
CA SER A 92 -11.66 3.55 -5.51
C SER A 92 -12.64 4.32 -6.42
N ILE A 93 -12.15 5.37 -7.08
CA ILE A 93 -12.96 6.13 -8.06
C ILE A 93 -13.31 5.27 -9.26
N TYR A 94 -12.34 4.51 -9.80
CA TYR A 94 -12.59 3.63 -10.94
C TYR A 94 -13.61 2.55 -10.61
N THR A 95 -13.52 1.91 -9.46
CA THR A 95 -14.47 0.89 -9.02
C THR A 95 -15.87 1.49 -8.86
N TYR A 96 -15.98 2.65 -8.21
CA TYR A 96 -17.25 3.35 -8.04
C TYR A 96 -17.92 3.72 -9.38
N ILE A 97 -17.13 4.23 -10.35
CA ILE A 97 -17.66 4.62 -11.68
C ILE A 97 -18.13 3.39 -12.48
N GLN A 98 -17.56 2.22 -12.24
CA GLN A 98 -17.99 0.97 -12.88
C GLN A 98 -19.38 0.50 -12.41
N GLY A 99 -19.90 1.10 -11.35
CA GLY A 99 -21.24 0.85 -10.86
C GLY A 99 -21.38 -0.35 -9.94
N ASP A 100 -20.29 -0.81 -9.35
CA ASP A 100 -20.32 -1.83 -8.31
C ASP A 100 -20.98 -1.27 -7.04
N ASP A 101 -21.89 -2.03 -6.46
CA ASP A 101 -22.53 -1.70 -5.18
C ASP A 101 -21.53 -1.85 -4.00
N ASP A 102 -20.48 -2.65 -4.19
CA ASP A 102 -19.39 -2.86 -3.23
C ASP A 102 -18.13 -2.09 -3.69
N TYR A 103 -17.85 -0.98 -3.05
CA TYR A 103 -16.74 -0.10 -3.37
C TYR A 103 -15.91 0.29 -2.15
N ALA A 104 -14.64 0.54 -2.37
CA ALA A 104 -13.72 0.94 -1.30
C ALA A 104 -13.99 2.36 -0.81
N VAL A 105 -13.95 2.57 0.51
CA VAL A 105 -14.05 3.87 1.16
C VAL A 105 -12.66 4.31 1.63
N ASN A 106 -12.21 5.49 1.17
CA ASN A 106 -10.96 6.07 1.64
C ASN A 106 -11.15 6.66 3.04
N PHE A 107 -10.39 6.20 4.03
CA PHE A 107 -10.51 6.66 5.42
C PHE A 107 -9.24 7.35 5.94
N ALA A 108 -8.09 7.17 5.29
CA ALA A 108 -6.82 7.78 5.70
C ALA A 108 -5.94 8.12 4.50
N GLN A 109 -5.12 9.15 4.67
CA GLN A 109 -4.12 9.56 3.68
C GLN A 109 -2.74 9.51 4.32
N LEU A 110 -1.88 8.61 3.86
CA LEU A 110 -0.53 8.44 4.39
C LEU A 110 0.47 9.37 3.70
N THR A 111 0.27 9.69 2.42
CA THR A 111 1.16 10.52 1.63
C THR A 111 0.42 11.73 1.07
N GLN A 112 1.02 12.92 1.16
CA GLN A 112 0.38 14.18 0.72
C GLN A 112 0.72 14.56 -0.72
N ARG A 113 1.77 13.97 -1.29
CA ARG A 113 2.25 14.27 -2.64
C ARG A 113 2.57 12.99 -3.36
N ALA A 114 2.35 12.95 -4.68
CA ALA A 114 2.80 11.85 -5.50
C ALA A 114 4.33 11.84 -5.57
N GLY A 115 4.93 10.67 -5.34
CA GLY A 115 6.38 10.45 -5.43
C GLY A 115 6.84 10.12 -6.85
N ASN A 116 6.22 10.74 -7.88
CA ASN A 116 6.51 10.44 -9.28
C ASN A 116 7.46 11.47 -9.86
N PHE A 117 8.44 10.99 -10.63
CA PHE A 117 9.42 11.82 -11.31
C PHE A 117 9.52 11.40 -12.77
N LEU A 118 9.59 12.39 -13.67
CA LEU A 118 10.00 12.15 -15.04
C LEU A 118 11.52 12.23 -15.11
N VAL A 119 12.15 11.16 -15.56
CA VAL A 119 13.62 11.06 -15.68
C VAL A 119 13.97 10.93 -17.15
N GLY A 120 14.81 11.83 -17.64
CA GLY A 120 15.39 11.78 -18.98
C GLY A 120 16.66 10.94 -19.03
N ARG A 121 16.93 10.32 -20.18
CA ARG A 121 18.17 9.55 -20.40
C ARG A 121 19.40 10.46 -20.46
N THR A 122 19.20 11.70 -20.91
CA THR A 122 20.25 12.72 -21.01
C THR A 122 19.84 13.96 -20.20
N PRO A 123 20.81 14.67 -19.58
CA PRO A 123 20.50 15.93 -18.90
C PRO A 123 19.94 16.98 -19.85
N GLU A 124 18.89 17.67 -19.42
CA GLU A 124 18.28 18.79 -20.13
C GLU A 124 18.17 19.98 -19.18
N ALA A 125 19.00 21.02 -19.39
CA ALA A 125 19.04 22.18 -18.52
C ALA A 125 17.74 23.01 -18.57
N ASP A 126 17.11 23.09 -19.75
CA ASP A 126 15.90 23.86 -20.02
C ASP A 126 14.75 22.93 -20.48
N PHE A 127 14.44 21.91 -19.69
CA PHE A 127 13.36 20.96 -20.00
C PHE A 127 12.02 21.69 -20.15
N LYS A 128 11.31 21.35 -21.22
CA LYS A 128 9.93 21.75 -21.47
C LYS A 128 9.12 20.51 -21.81
N TRP A 129 7.83 20.52 -21.49
CA TRP A 129 6.96 19.39 -21.78
C TRP A 129 6.89 19.06 -23.26
N GLU A 130 6.99 20.05 -24.14
CA GLU A 130 7.03 19.89 -25.58
C GLU A 130 8.22 19.08 -26.09
N ASN A 131 9.30 18.95 -25.30
CA ASN A 131 10.45 18.09 -25.62
C ASN A 131 10.07 16.60 -25.69
N LEU A 132 8.91 16.24 -25.15
CA LEU A 132 8.39 14.85 -25.19
C LEU A 132 7.72 14.50 -26.52
N ILE A 133 7.40 15.47 -27.37
CA ILE A 133 6.77 15.22 -28.67
C ILE A 133 7.70 14.36 -29.53
N GLY A 134 7.18 13.25 -30.04
CA GLY A 134 7.93 12.27 -30.84
C GLY A 134 8.83 11.33 -30.05
N LYS A 135 8.84 11.42 -28.71
CA LYS A 135 9.70 10.63 -27.84
C LYS A 135 9.06 9.31 -27.41
N LYS A 136 9.91 8.39 -26.98
CA LYS A 136 9.53 7.12 -26.33
C LYS A 136 9.64 7.28 -24.82
N VAL A 137 8.55 7.01 -24.10
CA VAL A 137 8.48 7.17 -22.65
C VAL A 137 7.96 5.89 -22.00
N LEU A 138 8.64 5.41 -20.95
CA LEU A 138 8.05 4.45 -20.04
C LEU A 138 7.11 5.22 -19.09
N GLY A 139 5.82 5.21 -19.37
CA GLY A 139 4.86 6.18 -18.82
C GLY A 139 4.19 5.79 -17.50
N GLY A 140 4.75 4.81 -16.80
CA GLY A 140 4.10 4.21 -15.65
C GLY A 140 3.10 3.10 -16.06
N ARG A 141 2.79 2.20 -15.12
CA ARG A 141 1.86 1.09 -15.36
C ARG A 141 0.44 1.61 -15.60
N ALA A 142 -0.23 1.02 -16.60
CA ALA A 142 -1.62 1.36 -16.93
C ALA A 142 -2.55 1.23 -15.72
N GLY A 143 -3.42 2.22 -15.50
CA GLY A 143 -4.38 2.26 -14.41
C GLY A 143 -3.82 2.71 -13.05
N GLY A 144 -2.53 3.07 -12.97
CA GLY A 144 -1.92 3.58 -11.75
C GLY A 144 -1.84 5.11 -11.71
N MET A 145 -1.70 5.65 -10.49
CA MET A 145 -1.55 7.10 -10.26
C MET A 145 -0.41 7.73 -11.10
N PRO A 146 0.79 7.11 -11.24
CA PRO A 146 1.86 7.68 -12.05
C PRO A 146 1.46 7.93 -13.50
N GLN A 147 0.80 6.97 -14.14
CA GLN A 147 0.31 7.08 -15.50
C GLN A 147 -0.75 8.18 -15.61
N MET A 148 -1.74 8.17 -14.73
CA MET A 148 -2.83 9.15 -14.77
C MET A 148 -2.31 10.58 -14.60
N VAL A 149 -1.41 10.83 -13.66
CA VAL A 149 -0.81 12.15 -13.43
C VAL A 149 0.04 12.58 -14.62
N PHE A 150 0.84 11.68 -15.19
CA PHE A 150 1.67 11.97 -16.36
C PHE A 150 0.81 12.39 -17.55
N GLU A 151 -0.20 11.62 -17.89
CA GLU A 151 -1.12 11.97 -19.01
C GLU A 151 -1.89 13.27 -18.74
N TYR A 152 -2.28 13.51 -17.48
CA TYR A 152 -2.92 14.78 -17.11
C TYR A 152 -1.99 15.97 -17.36
N ILE A 153 -0.71 15.86 -16.99
CA ILE A 153 0.28 16.92 -17.21
C ILE A 153 0.50 17.14 -18.72
N LEU A 154 0.62 16.09 -19.52
CA LEU A 154 0.73 16.20 -20.97
C LEU A 154 -0.45 16.99 -21.56
N LYS A 155 -1.68 16.58 -21.23
CA LYS A 155 -2.91 17.25 -21.68
C LYS A 155 -2.97 18.72 -21.25
N LYS A 156 -2.52 19.03 -20.04
CA LYS A 156 -2.43 20.42 -19.53
C LYS A 156 -1.45 21.28 -20.33
N ASN A 157 -0.43 20.68 -20.94
CA ASN A 157 0.55 21.34 -21.78
C ASN A 157 0.21 21.23 -23.27
N GLY A 158 -1.03 20.85 -23.61
CA GLY A 158 -1.51 20.76 -25.00
C GLY A 158 -0.97 19.57 -25.79
N ILE A 159 -0.41 18.57 -25.12
CA ILE A 159 0.16 17.37 -25.73
C ILE A 159 -0.85 16.22 -25.62
N ASP A 160 -1.18 15.59 -26.75
CA ASP A 160 -2.04 14.42 -26.80
C ASP A 160 -1.21 13.15 -26.49
N PRO A 161 -1.42 12.50 -25.33
CA PRO A 161 -0.60 11.34 -24.94
C PRO A 161 -0.77 10.14 -25.90
N ALA A 162 -1.85 10.10 -26.69
CA ALA A 162 -2.10 9.01 -27.62
C ALA A 162 -1.52 9.25 -29.03
N LYS A 163 -1.14 10.50 -29.36
CA LYS A 163 -0.72 10.87 -30.72
C LYS A 163 0.67 11.46 -30.79
N ASP A 164 1.04 12.28 -29.79
CA ASP A 164 2.21 13.13 -29.89
C ASP A 164 3.50 12.46 -29.41
N LEU A 165 3.39 11.34 -28.69
CA LEU A 165 4.53 10.56 -28.20
C LEU A 165 4.18 9.07 -28.10
N SER A 166 5.18 8.22 -27.92
CA SER A 166 4.98 6.78 -27.68
C SER A 166 5.12 6.48 -26.18
N ILE A 167 4.03 6.06 -25.54
CA ILE A 167 4.02 5.73 -24.11
C ILE A 167 3.88 4.22 -23.93
N ASP A 168 4.88 3.58 -23.35
CA ASP A 168 4.80 2.18 -22.91
C ASP A 168 4.31 2.13 -21.46
N GLN A 169 3.17 1.51 -21.23
CA GLN A 169 2.50 1.35 -19.94
C GLN A 169 2.47 -0.11 -19.48
N SER A 170 3.17 -1.00 -20.16
CA SER A 170 3.17 -2.44 -19.89
C SER A 170 4.08 -2.85 -18.73
N ILE A 171 4.99 -1.97 -18.32
CA ILE A 171 6.03 -2.29 -17.34
C ILE A 171 5.45 -2.26 -15.93
N SER A 172 5.69 -3.33 -15.17
CA SER A 172 5.31 -3.42 -13.76
C SER A 172 6.08 -2.43 -12.90
N PHE A 173 5.47 -1.95 -11.82
CA PHE A 173 5.94 -0.88 -10.95
C PHE A 173 7.41 -1.03 -10.52
N GLY A 174 7.79 -2.19 -9.98
CA GLY A 174 9.15 -2.45 -9.50
C GLY A 174 10.20 -2.70 -10.58
N LEU A 175 9.81 -2.77 -11.87
CA LEU A 175 10.70 -3.09 -12.98
C LEU A 175 11.05 -1.89 -13.86
N THR A 176 10.48 -0.71 -13.60
CA THR A 176 10.61 0.47 -14.47
C THR A 176 12.06 0.91 -14.64
N ALA A 177 12.85 0.96 -13.56
CA ALA A 177 14.26 1.35 -13.63
C ALA A 177 15.10 0.35 -14.44
N ALA A 178 14.89 -0.96 -14.23
CA ALA A 178 15.56 -2.01 -14.98
C ALA A 178 15.20 -1.98 -16.47
N ALA A 179 13.91 -1.80 -16.77
CA ALA A 179 13.43 -1.65 -18.15
C ALA A 179 14.04 -0.42 -18.83
N PHE A 180 14.10 0.72 -18.14
CA PHE A 180 14.69 1.93 -18.69
C PHE A 180 16.19 1.79 -18.98
N THR A 181 16.92 1.09 -18.15
CA THR A 181 18.35 0.84 -18.41
C THR A 181 18.61 -0.11 -19.58
N SER A 182 17.68 -1.02 -19.87
CA SER A 182 17.82 -2.08 -20.87
C SER A 182 17.19 -1.77 -22.24
N ASN A 183 16.40 -0.70 -22.35
CA ASN A 183 15.70 -0.32 -23.59
C ASN A 183 16.19 1.02 -24.18
N ASP A 184 15.53 1.49 -25.25
CA ASP A 184 15.85 2.71 -25.99
C ASP A 184 14.88 3.88 -25.70
N SER A 185 14.10 3.82 -24.61
CA SER A 185 13.21 4.93 -24.22
C SER A 185 14.01 6.17 -23.85
N ASP A 186 13.51 7.33 -24.28
CA ASP A 186 14.14 8.63 -24.01
C ASP A 186 13.91 9.07 -22.54
N TYR A 187 12.74 8.74 -22.02
CA TYR A 187 12.30 9.12 -20.67
C TYR A 187 11.60 7.95 -19.97
N THR A 188 11.52 8.07 -18.65
CA THR A 188 10.71 7.18 -17.83
C THR A 188 10.02 7.93 -16.71
N VAL A 189 8.82 7.49 -16.35
CA VAL A 189 8.15 7.89 -15.11
C VAL A 189 8.53 6.88 -14.03
N VAL A 190 9.25 7.33 -13.02
CA VAL A 190 9.65 6.51 -11.88
C VAL A 190 8.93 6.96 -10.62
N TYR A 191 8.84 6.05 -9.67
CA TYR A 191 8.21 6.26 -8.38
C TYR A 191 9.20 5.89 -7.28
N TYR A 192 9.38 6.78 -6.31
CA TYR A 192 10.27 6.60 -5.16
C TYR A 192 9.50 6.78 -3.85
#